data_8a69df1698d8b886899e6710556562dc
#
_entry.id   8a69df1698d8b886899e6710556562dc
#
_cell.length_a   1.000
_cell.length_b   1.000
_cell.length_c   1.000
_cell.angle_alpha   90.00
_cell.angle_beta   90.00
_cell.angle_gamma   90.00
#
_symmetry.space_group_name_H-M   'P 1'
#
loop_
_entity.id
_entity.type
_entity.pdbx_description
1 polymer ?
#
loop_
_entity_poly.entity_id
_entity_poly.type
_entity_poly.pdbx_seq_one_letter_code
_entity_poly.pdbx_strand_id
1 'polypeptide(L)'
;GLRNLNVKSGEVKEIKYLDASSNQGEWVYFSFEKGVLETTTATPTVSDWDIAFNRYDIRTNSGDSGKGDGGALNTQEKDWSKVATASSTATYTVDVVSRGFSYGGNRSGSTVNKSLSPIFEVGHGEGFWNMVKKDILLAAANKMNPNFESLSEVQKKAFLERIEGRIKPSIVHNNGWLTMDYAQGATGPTYAYNNWIYVVKTARGKYAKIQLTDYKNAKDKTGFITFKYQLSNDRNEFK
;
A
#
# COMPACT_ATOMS: atom_id res chain seq x y z
N GLY A 1 22.08 0.50 -12.69
CA GLY A 1 20.92 -0.20 -12.18
C GLY A 1 20.48 0.28 -10.81
N LEU A 2 19.48 -0.38 -10.27
CA LEU A 2 18.89 0.01 -8.98
C LEU A 2 19.53 -0.72 -7.78
N ARG A 3 20.63 -1.39 -8.00
CA ARG A 3 21.40 -2.10 -6.95
C ARG A 3 22.68 -1.34 -6.64
N ASN A 4 23.24 -1.58 -5.46
CA ASN A 4 24.53 -1.02 -5.04
C ASN A 4 24.56 0.51 -5.11
N LEU A 5 23.42 1.15 -4.83
CA LEU A 5 23.35 2.60 -4.66
C LEU A 5 24.15 2.99 -3.40
N ASN A 6 24.49 4.25 -3.30
CA ASN A 6 25.15 4.79 -2.12
C ASN A 6 24.54 6.16 -1.84
N VAL A 7 23.26 6.14 -1.45
CA VAL A 7 22.47 7.34 -1.23
C VAL A 7 22.82 7.93 0.14
N LYS A 8 23.19 9.19 0.14
CA LYS A 8 23.59 9.90 1.36
C LYS A 8 22.40 10.63 1.99
N SER A 9 22.52 10.85 3.30
CA SER A 9 21.58 11.72 4.01
C SER A 9 21.45 13.08 3.31
N GLY A 10 20.22 13.53 3.13
CA GLY A 10 19.90 14.79 2.47
C GLY A 10 19.84 14.76 0.95
N GLU A 11 20.42 13.75 0.32
CA GLU A 11 20.33 13.58 -1.15
C GLU A 11 18.88 13.19 -1.53
N VAL A 12 18.28 13.96 -2.45
CA VAL A 12 16.98 13.59 -3.03
C VAL A 12 17.23 12.65 -4.19
N LYS A 13 16.73 11.42 -4.07
CA LYS A 13 16.89 10.38 -5.08
C LYS A 13 15.56 10.09 -5.74
N GLU A 14 15.54 10.02 -7.07
CA GLU A 14 14.38 9.54 -7.83
C GLU A 14 14.68 8.15 -8.38
N ILE A 15 13.75 7.23 -8.13
CA ILE A 15 13.76 5.88 -8.71
C ILE A 15 12.65 5.83 -9.75
N LYS A 16 13.01 5.57 -11.00
CA LYS A 16 12.05 5.42 -12.08
C LYS A 16 11.85 3.95 -12.43
N TYR A 17 10.59 3.55 -12.52
CA TYR A 17 10.18 2.28 -13.09
C TYR A 17 10.78 1.06 -12.38
N LEU A 18 10.84 1.08 -11.05
CA LEU A 18 11.21 -0.11 -10.29
C LEU A 18 10.25 -1.24 -10.64
N ASP A 19 10.78 -2.34 -11.16
CA ASP A 19 9.98 -3.47 -11.60
C ASP A 19 9.44 -4.29 -10.42
N ALA A 20 8.19 -4.06 -10.06
CA ALA A 20 7.44 -4.81 -9.08
C ALA A 20 6.24 -5.52 -9.74
N SER A 21 6.35 -5.83 -11.03
CA SER A 21 5.24 -6.28 -11.86
C SER A 21 4.87 -7.76 -11.69
N SER A 22 5.58 -8.50 -10.86
CA SER A 22 5.32 -9.93 -10.67
C SER A 22 3.87 -10.21 -10.24
N ASN A 23 3.22 -11.14 -10.93
CA ASN A 23 1.91 -11.70 -10.55
C ASN A 23 2.05 -12.99 -9.73
N GLN A 24 3.30 -13.39 -9.37
CA GLN A 24 3.60 -14.63 -8.69
C GLN A 24 3.94 -14.42 -7.20
N GLY A 25 3.62 -13.25 -6.66
CA GLY A 25 3.90 -12.94 -5.25
C GLY A 25 5.37 -12.62 -4.95
N GLU A 26 6.16 -12.26 -5.94
CA GLU A 26 7.53 -11.82 -5.75
C GLU A 26 7.57 -10.39 -5.22
N TRP A 27 8.25 -10.20 -4.10
CA TRP A 27 8.45 -8.88 -3.50
C TRP A 27 9.85 -8.36 -3.78
N VAL A 28 9.92 -7.07 -4.12
CA VAL A 28 11.19 -6.36 -4.30
C VAL A 28 11.53 -5.66 -3.00
N TYR A 29 12.57 -6.10 -2.32
CA TYR A 29 13.02 -5.54 -1.04
C TYR A 29 14.09 -4.48 -1.30
N PHE A 30 13.83 -3.28 -0.83
CA PHE A 30 14.59 -2.07 -1.16
C PHE A 30 15.14 -1.41 0.10
N SER A 31 16.40 -0.98 0.02
CA SER A 31 17.06 -0.14 1.02
C SER A 31 17.19 1.29 0.47
N PHE A 32 16.79 2.27 1.24
CA PHE A 32 16.94 3.67 0.82
C PHE A 32 18.40 4.06 0.60
N GLU A 33 19.35 3.42 1.32
CA GLU A 33 20.78 3.66 1.12
C GLU A 33 21.34 2.90 -0.08
N LYS A 34 20.95 1.63 -0.24
CA LYS A 34 21.63 0.67 -1.14
C LYS A 34 20.84 0.31 -2.40
N GLY A 35 19.56 0.64 -2.46
CA GLY A 35 18.70 0.24 -3.57
C GLY A 35 18.10 -1.15 -3.38
N VAL A 36 17.85 -1.85 -4.48
CA VAL A 36 17.28 -3.19 -4.47
C VAL A 36 18.26 -4.18 -3.85
N LEU A 37 17.83 -4.86 -2.79
CA LEU A 37 18.64 -5.86 -2.10
C LEU A 37 18.32 -7.28 -2.58
N GLU A 38 17.04 -7.59 -2.71
CA GLU A 38 16.58 -8.95 -3.00
C GLU A 38 15.17 -8.90 -3.61
N THR A 39 14.87 -9.83 -4.51
CA THR A 39 13.52 -10.05 -5.05
C THR A 39 13.18 -11.52 -4.82
N THR A 40 12.13 -11.79 -4.07
CA THR A 40 11.80 -13.16 -3.65
C THR A 40 10.32 -13.34 -3.29
N THR A 41 9.83 -14.56 -3.44
CA THR A 41 8.51 -14.97 -2.95
C THR A 41 8.55 -15.43 -1.51
N ALA A 42 9.74 -15.77 -1.01
CA ALA A 42 9.97 -16.24 0.35
C ALA A 42 10.25 -15.08 1.30
N THR A 43 10.42 -15.38 2.58
CA THR A 43 10.95 -14.43 3.55
C THR A 43 12.34 -13.98 3.09
N PRO A 44 12.63 -12.66 3.04
CA PRO A 44 13.92 -12.21 2.56
C PRO A 44 15.07 -12.66 3.47
N THR A 45 16.21 -12.97 2.87
CA THR A 45 17.43 -13.29 3.62
C THR A 45 18.12 -12.05 4.14
N VAL A 46 17.89 -10.89 3.49
CA VAL A 46 18.42 -9.60 3.94
C VAL A 46 17.56 -9.04 5.06
N SER A 47 18.20 -8.49 6.09
CA SER A 47 17.50 -7.94 7.27
C SER A 47 17.42 -6.42 7.27
N ASP A 48 18.18 -5.75 6.42
CA ASP A 48 18.34 -4.29 6.41
C ASP A 48 17.54 -3.57 5.31
N TRP A 49 16.53 -4.24 4.77
CA TRP A 49 15.60 -3.60 3.85
C TRP A 49 14.67 -2.62 4.60
N ASP A 50 14.21 -1.60 3.91
CA ASP A 50 13.38 -0.54 4.49
C ASP A 50 11.94 -0.56 3.99
N ILE A 51 11.76 -0.82 2.72
CA ILE A 51 10.46 -0.83 2.04
C ILE A 51 10.46 -1.96 1.00
N ALA A 52 9.31 -2.55 0.74
CA ALA A 52 9.19 -3.58 -0.27
C ALA A 52 7.92 -3.40 -1.09
N PHE A 53 7.97 -3.87 -2.33
CA PHE A 53 6.91 -3.67 -3.32
C PHE A 53 6.56 -4.99 -4.01
N ASN A 54 5.28 -5.25 -4.12
CA ASN A 54 4.73 -6.23 -5.07
C ASN A 54 3.50 -5.61 -5.74
N ARG A 55 3.62 -5.29 -7.00
CA ARG A 55 2.63 -4.51 -7.73
C ARG A 55 2.35 -3.23 -6.95
N TYR A 56 1.11 -2.89 -6.64
CA TYR A 56 0.83 -1.67 -5.86
C TYR A 56 0.88 -1.86 -4.34
N ASP A 57 1.14 -3.07 -3.86
CA ASP A 57 1.22 -3.34 -2.43
C ASP A 57 2.60 -2.99 -1.87
N ILE A 58 2.62 -2.44 -0.67
CA ILE A 58 3.84 -1.95 -0.03
C ILE A 58 3.97 -2.54 1.38
N ARG A 59 5.19 -2.92 1.72
CA ARG A 59 5.62 -3.34 3.06
C ARG A 59 6.65 -2.39 3.61
N THR A 60 6.64 -2.23 4.94
CA THR A 60 7.76 -1.66 5.69
C THR A 60 8.39 -2.75 6.55
N ASN A 61 9.66 -2.57 6.95
CA ASN A 61 10.36 -3.54 7.78
C ASN A 61 9.95 -3.38 9.23
N SER A 62 8.76 -3.90 9.54
CA SER A 62 8.10 -3.71 10.83
C SER A 62 7.03 -4.78 11.04
N GLY A 63 6.58 -4.93 12.26
CA GLY A 63 5.41 -5.74 12.60
C GLY A 63 5.43 -7.14 11.98
N ASP A 64 4.38 -7.46 11.26
CA ASP A 64 4.22 -8.79 10.63
C ASP A 64 5.04 -8.97 9.35
N SER A 65 5.67 -7.91 8.83
CA SER A 65 6.47 -7.98 7.60
C SER A 65 7.96 -8.15 7.83
N GLY A 66 8.47 -7.81 8.99
CA GLY A 66 9.90 -7.90 9.27
C GLY A 66 10.25 -7.52 10.70
N LYS A 67 11.50 -7.80 11.09
CA LYS A 67 12.01 -7.59 12.46
C LYS A 67 12.63 -6.21 12.69
N GLY A 68 12.64 -5.36 11.68
CA GLY A 68 13.17 -4.00 11.80
C GLY A 68 12.27 -3.11 12.64
N ASP A 69 12.81 -1.97 13.04
CA ASP A 69 12.11 -0.96 13.85
C ASP A 69 11.30 0.02 13.00
N GLY A 70 10.86 -0.42 11.82
CA GLY A 70 10.21 0.41 10.84
C GLY A 70 8.75 0.75 11.14
N GLY A 71 8.13 1.28 10.12
CA GLY A 71 6.75 1.72 10.12
C GLY A 71 6.57 2.91 9.18
N ALA A 72 5.37 3.43 9.11
CA ALA A 72 5.09 4.57 8.22
C ALA A 72 4.03 5.48 8.80
N LEU A 73 4.02 6.72 8.33
CA LEU A 73 2.93 7.67 8.55
C LEU A 73 2.67 8.49 7.28
N ASN A 74 1.43 8.93 7.13
CA ASN A 74 1.06 9.90 6.10
C ASN A 74 1.16 11.28 6.72
N THR A 75 2.00 12.15 6.14
CA THR A 75 2.18 13.52 6.65
C THR A 75 0.97 14.42 6.40
N GLN A 76 0.01 13.99 5.57
CA GLN A 76 -1.11 14.80 5.09
C GLN A 76 -0.66 16.03 4.29
N GLU A 77 0.57 15.99 3.78
CA GLU A 77 1.13 16.99 2.89
C GLU A 77 1.40 16.41 1.52
N LYS A 78 1.29 17.23 0.50
CA LYS A 78 1.63 16.89 -0.89
C LYS A 78 2.75 17.76 -1.46
N ASP A 79 3.09 18.84 -0.75
CA ASP A 79 4.19 19.73 -1.09
C ASP A 79 5.46 19.22 -0.41
N TRP A 80 6.44 18.82 -1.22
CA TRP A 80 7.69 18.25 -0.76
C TRP A 80 8.42 19.15 0.25
N SER A 81 8.42 20.46 0.01
CA SER A 81 9.12 21.43 0.84
C SER A 81 8.51 21.60 2.23
N LYS A 82 7.24 21.23 2.41
CA LYS A 82 6.55 21.38 3.70
C LYS A 82 6.87 20.26 4.68
N VAL A 83 7.53 19.21 4.25
CA VAL A 83 7.96 18.12 5.14
C VAL A 83 9.45 18.27 5.35
N ALA A 84 9.82 19.09 6.33
CA ALA A 84 11.20 19.46 6.61
C ALA A 84 11.87 18.56 7.64
N THR A 85 11.08 17.91 8.49
CA THR A 85 11.57 17.07 9.60
C THR A 85 10.69 15.83 9.77
N ALA A 86 11.27 14.79 10.39
CA ALA A 86 10.52 13.65 10.87
C ALA A 86 10.37 13.75 12.39
N SER A 87 9.14 13.56 12.89
CA SER A 87 8.91 13.51 14.33
C SER A 87 9.38 12.19 14.91
N SER A 88 10.27 12.23 15.89
CA SER A 88 10.70 11.02 16.63
C SER A 88 9.67 10.56 17.67
N THR A 89 8.67 11.40 17.96
CA THR A 89 7.61 11.10 18.92
C THR A 89 6.28 10.73 18.31
N ALA A 90 6.14 10.88 17.00
CA ALA A 90 4.94 10.47 16.28
C ALA A 90 4.81 8.94 16.25
N THR A 91 3.59 8.46 16.07
CA THR A 91 3.33 7.05 15.88
C THR A 91 3.56 6.67 14.42
N TYR A 92 4.51 5.78 14.18
CA TYR A 92 4.73 5.14 12.89
C TYR A 92 4.02 3.80 12.92
N THR A 93 3.00 3.67 12.06
CA THR A 93 2.19 2.46 12.01
C THR A 93 3.00 1.29 11.46
N VAL A 94 3.02 0.19 12.19
CA VAL A 94 3.70 -1.04 11.78
C VAL A 94 2.81 -1.86 10.82
N ASP A 95 3.45 -2.73 10.06
CA ASP A 95 2.75 -3.64 9.17
C ASP A 95 1.95 -4.68 9.94
N VAL A 96 0.80 -5.03 9.40
CA VAL A 96 -0.10 -6.06 9.94
C VAL A 96 -0.52 -7.00 8.82
N VAL A 97 -0.98 -8.19 9.19
CA VAL A 97 -1.62 -9.09 8.23
C VAL A 97 -2.94 -8.48 7.80
N SER A 98 -3.02 -8.16 6.51
CA SER A 98 -4.24 -7.65 5.90
C SER A 98 -5.15 -8.81 5.53
N ARG A 99 -6.41 -8.72 5.96
CA ARG A 99 -7.47 -9.64 5.57
C ARG A 99 -8.38 -8.94 4.57
N GLY A 100 -7.96 -8.95 3.30
CA GLY A 100 -8.71 -8.36 2.21
C GLY A 100 -9.44 -9.41 1.38
N PHE A 101 -10.27 -8.94 0.48
CA PHE A 101 -10.88 -9.78 -0.54
C PHE A 101 -9.99 -9.77 -1.78
N SER A 102 -9.85 -10.94 -2.41
CA SER A 102 -9.24 -11.03 -3.73
C SER A 102 -10.33 -10.86 -4.79
N TYR A 103 -10.07 -9.96 -5.73
CA TYR A 103 -10.95 -9.71 -6.88
C TYR A 103 -10.35 -10.36 -8.11
N GLY A 104 -10.33 -11.70 -8.12
CA GLY A 104 -9.88 -12.46 -9.28
C GLY A 104 -10.87 -12.45 -10.42
N GLY A 105 -10.52 -13.09 -11.53
CA GLY A 105 -11.30 -13.05 -12.77
C GLY A 105 -12.76 -13.53 -12.67
N ASN A 106 -13.12 -14.28 -11.66
CA ASN A 106 -14.49 -14.72 -11.38
C ASN A 106 -15.16 -13.99 -10.23
N ARG A 107 -14.51 -12.96 -9.66
CA ARG A 107 -15.05 -12.08 -8.62
C ARG A 107 -15.61 -12.82 -7.39
N SER A 108 -15.08 -14.00 -7.11
CA SER A 108 -15.63 -14.88 -6.06
C SER A 108 -15.27 -14.43 -4.63
N GLY A 109 -14.48 -13.37 -4.48
CA GLY A 109 -14.15 -12.81 -3.18
C GLY A 109 -13.48 -13.81 -2.25
N SER A 110 -12.22 -14.16 -2.51
CA SER A 110 -11.43 -14.95 -1.58
C SER A 110 -10.71 -14.03 -0.61
N THR A 111 -10.60 -14.43 0.66
CA THR A 111 -9.78 -13.71 1.64
C THR A 111 -8.31 -13.92 1.30
N VAL A 112 -7.59 -12.82 1.15
CA VAL A 112 -6.14 -12.83 0.97
C VAL A 112 -5.51 -12.37 2.28
N ASN A 113 -4.62 -13.21 2.83
CA ASN A 113 -3.87 -12.88 4.05
C ASN A 113 -2.42 -12.63 3.65
N LYS A 114 -2.00 -11.38 3.71
CA LYS A 114 -0.61 -10.99 3.51
C LYS A 114 -0.28 -9.79 4.40
N SER A 115 0.96 -9.71 4.85
CA SER A 115 1.40 -8.56 5.64
C SER A 115 1.60 -7.36 4.73
N LEU A 116 1.11 -6.21 5.14
CA LEU A 116 1.17 -4.95 4.39
C LEU A 116 1.28 -3.79 5.36
N SER A 117 1.79 -2.66 4.85
CA SER A 117 1.66 -1.38 5.53
C SER A 117 0.25 -0.82 5.33
N PRO A 118 -0.51 -0.60 6.41
CA PRO A 118 -1.85 0.02 6.29
C PRO A 118 -1.80 1.44 5.76
N ILE A 119 -0.67 2.12 5.93
CA ILE A 119 -0.49 3.53 5.55
C ILE A 119 -0.49 3.72 4.03
N PHE A 120 0.06 2.75 3.30
CA PHE A 120 0.15 2.80 1.83
C PHE A 120 -1.00 2.09 1.14
N GLU A 121 -1.96 1.57 1.89
CA GLU A 121 -3.01 0.71 1.35
C GLU A 121 -3.77 1.41 0.21
N VAL A 122 -3.85 0.73 -0.92
CA VAL A 122 -4.51 1.23 -2.12
C VAL A 122 -6.00 1.43 -1.87
N GLY A 123 -6.50 2.63 -2.17
CA GLY A 123 -7.91 2.92 -2.20
C GLY A 123 -8.54 2.56 -3.54
N HIS A 124 -9.86 2.49 -3.55
CA HIS A 124 -10.64 2.24 -4.74
C HIS A 124 -11.68 3.34 -4.92
N GLY A 125 -12.13 3.56 -6.16
CA GLY A 125 -13.15 4.53 -6.47
C GLY A 125 -14.57 3.95 -6.46
N GLU A 126 -15.54 4.81 -6.70
CA GLU A 126 -16.97 4.44 -6.70
C GLU A 126 -17.33 3.44 -7.80
N GLY A 127 -16.69 3.53 -8.96
CA GLY A 127 -16.92 2.58 -10.05
C GLY A 127 -16.53 1.17 -9.69
N PHE A 128 -15.37 1.02 -9.05
CA PHE A 128 -14.92 -0.26 -8.50
C PHE A 128 -15.91 -0.77 -7.44
N TRP A 129 -16.29 0.09 -6.52
CA TRP A 129 -17.23 -0.27 -5.45
C TRP A 129 -18.54 -0.82 -6.02
N ASN A 130 -19.11 -0.14 -7.01
CA ASN A 130 -20.35 -0.57 -7.64
C ASN A 130 -20.25 -1.94 -8.32
N MET A 131 -19.06 -2.33 -8.77
CA MET A 131 -18.83 -3.66 -9.37
C MET A 131 -18.77 -4.77 -8.33
N VAL A 132 -18.19 -4.49 -7.16
CA VAL A 132 -17.82 -5.54 -6.19
C VAL A 132 -18.69 -5.56 -4.94
N LYS A 133 -19.46 -4.51 -4.68
CA LYS A 133 -20.17 -4.34 -3.40
C LYS A 133 -21.09 -5.50 -3.05
N LYS A 134 -21.81 -6.04 -4.01
CA LYS A 134 -22.74 -7.14 -3.75
C LYS A 134 -22.03 -8.36 -3.19
N ASP A 135 -20.94 -8.77 -3.83
CA ASP A 135 -20.18 -9.96 -3.42
C ASP A 135 -19.46 -9.73 -2.09
N ILE A 136 -18.87 -8.53 -1.90
CA ILE A 136 -18.22 -8.17 -0.65
C ILE A 136 -19.20 -8.16 0.51
N LEU A 137 -20.35 -7.53 0.32
CA LEU A 137 -21.34 -7.39 1.40
C LEU A 137 -21.94 -8.74 1.76
N LEU A 138 -22.24 -9.60 0.80
CA LEU A 138 -22.75 -10.95 1.08
C LEU A 138 -21.72 -11.80 1.79
N ALA A 139 -20.46 -11.78 1.36
CA ALA A 139 -19.40 -12.54 2.00
C ALA A 139 -19.18 -12.07 3.45
N ALA A 140 -19.16 -10.76 3.67
CA ALA A 140 -19.01 -10.19 5.01
C ALA A 140 -20.21 -10.53 5.90
N ALA A 141 -21.42 -10.43 5.38
CA ALA A 141 -22.65 -10.75 6.13
C ALA A 141 -22.65 -12.20 6.60
N ASN A 142 -22.33 -13.13 5.72
CA ASN A 142 -22.28 -14.55 6.05
C ASN A 142 -21.18 -14.89 7.06
N LYS A 143 -20.07 -14.16 7.01
CA LYS A 143 -18.99 -14.32 8.00
C LYS A 143 -19.38 -13.76 9.36
N MET A 144 -20.03 -12.61 9.39
CA MET A 144 -20.44 -11.93 10.63
C MET A 144 -21.63 -12.59 11.30
N ASN A 145 -22.55 -13.14 10.52
CA ASN A 145 -23.74 -13.85 11.00
C ASN A 145 -23.91 -15.15 10.23
N PRO A 146 -23.53 -16.31 10.82
CA PRO A 146 -23.70 -17.61 10.15
C PRO A 146 -25.15 -17.94 9.77
N ASN A 147 -26.12 -17.29 10.39
CA ASN A 147 -27.54 -17.48 10.10
C ASN A 147 -28.11 -16.42 9.15
N PHE A 148 -27.24 -15.65 8.49
CA PHE A 148 -27.66 -14.56 7.60
C PHE A 148 -28.67 -15.03 6.54
N GLU A 149 -28.41 -16.17 5.90
CA GLU A 149 -29.30 -16.68 4.84
C GLU A 149 -30.68 -17.09 5.34
N SER A 150 -30.83 -17.29 6.65
CA SER A 150 -32.12 -17.62 7.29
C SER A 150 -32.96 -16.39 7.63
N LEU A 151 -32.40 -15.20 7.48
CA LEU A 151 -33.13 -13.97 7.76
C LEU A 151 -34.18 -13.68 6.67
N SER A 152 -35.23 -12.93 7.04
CA SER A 152 -36.18 -12.43 6.05
C SER A 152 -35.51 -11.45 5.08
N GLU A 153 -36.13 -11.20 3.94
CA GLU A 153 -35.59 -10.26 2.96
C GLU A 153 -35.42 -8.85 3.54
N VAL A 154 -36.36 -8.42 4.38
CA VAL A 154 -36.29 -7.12 5.06
C VAL A 154 -35.12 -7.07 6.01
N GLN A 155 -34.90 -8.14 6.80
CA GLN A 155 -33.79 -8.25 7.73
C GLN A 155 -32.44 -8.31 7.00
N LYS A 156 -32.36 -9.06 5.91
CA LYS A 156 -31.13 -9.14 5.08
C LYS A 156 -30.76 -7.74 4.55
N LYS A 157 -31.73 -7.02 4.00
CA LYS A 157 -31.49 -5.68 3.45
C LYS A 157 -30.99 -4.73 4.53
N ALA A 158 -31.63 -4.70 5.70
CA ALA A 158 -31.21 -3.86 6.82
C ALA A 158 -29.79 -4.21 7.30
N PHE A 159 -29.47 -5.50 7.37
CA PHE A 159 -28.15 -5.97 7.76
C PHE A 159 -27.06 -5.50 6.78
N LEU A 160 -27.32 -5.68 5.47
CA LEU A 160 -26.38 -5.29 4.41
C LEU A 160 -26.16 -3.77 4.38
N GLU A 161 -27.22 -2.96 4.54
CA GLU A 161 -27.11 -1.49 4.61
C GLU A 161 -26.24 -1.05 5.79
N ARG A 162 -26.39 -1.71 6.94
CA ARG A 162 -25.61 -1.39 8.14
C ARG A 162 -24.12 -1.71 7.96
N ILE A 163 -23.79 -2.88 7.42
CA ILE A 163 -22.38 -3.26 7.24
C ILE A 163 -21.72 -2.49 6.09
N GLU A 164 -22.48 -2.03 5.10
CA GLU A 164 -21.96 -1.19 4.02
C GLU A 164 -21.34 0.10 4.58
N GLY A 165 -21.97 0.71 5.57
CA GLY A 165 -21.46 1.91 6.22
C GLY A 165 -20.09 1.73 6.87
N ARG A 166 -19.74 0.50 7.24
CA ARG A 166 -18.43 0.15 7.82
C ARG A 166 -17.42 -0.27 6.76
N ILE A 167 -17.85 -1.05 5.77
CA ILE A 167 -16.96 -1.69 4.80
C ILE A 167 -16.58 -0.71 3.69
N LYS A 168 -17.54 0.03 3.15
CA LYS A 168 -17.29 0.95 2.03
C LYS A 168 -16.14 1.92 2.32
N PRO A 169 -16.06 2.61 3.46
CA PRO A 169 -14.96 3.55 3.72
C PRO A 169 -13.58 2.89 3.78
N SER A 170 -13.49 1.61 4.07
CA SER A 170 -12.22 0.87 4.05
C SER A 170 -11.76 0.53 2.63
N ILE A 171 -12.64 0.65 1.65
CA ILE A 171 -12.38 0.34 0.24
C ILE A 171 -12.31 1.61 -0.59
N VAL A 172 -13.33 2.49 -0.46
CA VAL A 172 -13.40 3.75 -1.20
C VAL A 172 -12.73 4.85 -0.37
N HIS A 173 -11.46 5.10 -0.64
CA HIS A 173 -10.68 6.14 0.02
C HIS A 173 -9.49 6.57 -0.84
N ASN A 174 -8.85 7.65 -0.47
CA ASN A 174 -7.66 8.17 -1.11
C ASN A 174 -6.49 8.36 -0.13
N ASN A 175 -6.49 7.64 0.99
CA ASN A 175 -5.45 7.75 2.02
C ASN A 175 -4.15 7.05 1.60
N GLY A 176 -4.25 6.01 0.77
CA GLY A 176 -3.11 5.31 0.20
C GLY A 176 -2.44 6.14 -0.90
N TRP A 177 -1.36 5.60 -1.45
CA TRP A 177 -0.57 6.29 -2.47
C TRP A 177 -1.26 6.33 -3.84
N LEU A 178 -2.17 5.41 -4.07
CA LEU A 178 -2.81 5.15 -5.35
C LEU A 178 -4.30 4.89 -5.13
N THR A 179 -5.14 5.37 -6.02
CA THR A 179 -6.57 5.01 -6.10
C THR A 179 -6.80 4.29 -7.42
N MET A 180 -7.29 3.05 -7.34
CA MET A 180 -7.66 2.26 -8.49
C MET A 180 -9.17 2.29 -8.67
N ASP A 181 -9.64 2.55 -9.88
CA ASP A 181 -11.05 2.64 -10.17
C ASP A 181 -11.37 2.03 -11.55
N TYR A 182 -12.67 1.86 -11.80
CA TYR A 182 -13.18 1.45 -13.11
C TYR A 182 -14.21 2.47 -13.58
N ALA A 183 -14.00 3.06 -14.75
CA ALA A 183 -15.02 3.85 -15.40
C ALA A 183 -16.13 2.92 -15.91
N GLN A 184 -17.37 3.42 -15.97
CA GLN A 184 -18.50 2.66 -16.51
C GLN A 184 -18.20 2.27 -17.96
N GLY A 185 -18.35 0.98 -18.26
CA GLY A 185 -18.09 0.43 -19.59
C GLY A 185 -16.61 0.26 -19.93
N ALA A 186 -15.69 0.54 -19.00
CA ALA A 186 -14.27 0.38 -19.24
C ALA A 186 -13.86 -1.09 -19.27
N THR A 187 -12.85 -1.40 -20.09
CA THR A 187 -12.28 -2.75 -20.22
C THR A 187 -11.17 -3.02 -19.20
N GLY A 188 -10.69 -1.99 -18.51
CA GLY A 188 -9.63 -2.11 -17.52
C GLY A 188 -9.66 -0.98 -16.48
N PRO A 189 -8.85 -1.11 -15.43
CA PRO A 189 -8.80 -0.13 -14.37
C PRO A 189 -8.07 1.14 -14.78
N THR A 190 -8.41 2.24 -14.10
CA THR A 190 -7.67 3.49 -14.12
C THR A 190 -6.97 3.68 -12.79
N TYR A 191 -5.86 4.41 -12.81
CA TYR A 191 -5.05 4.69 -11.61
C TYR A 191 -4.90 6.19 -11.44
N ALA A 192 -5.19 6.67 -10.23
CA ALA A 192 -4.95 8.06 -9.85
C ALA A 192 -3.94 8.08 -8.71
N TYR A 193 -2.94 8.94 -8.83
CA TYR A 193 -1.88 9.06 -7.83
C TYR A 193 -2.25 10.15 -6.84
N ASN A 194 -2.24 9.82 -5.55
CA ASN A 194 -2.69 10.74 -4.51
C ASN A 194 -1.60 11.73 -4.10
N ASN A 195 -0.34 11.45 -4.45
CA ASN A 195 0.81 12.33 -4.24
C ASN A 195 1.06 12.71 -2.77
N TRP A 196 0.55 11.90 -1.84
CA TRP A 196 0.87 12.09 -0.43
C TRP A 196 2.36 11.93 -0.20
N ILE A 197 2.90 12.74 0.69
CA ILE A 197 4.25 12.55 1.20
C ILE A 197 4.14 11.73 2.48
N TYR A 198 4.83 10.61 2.48
CA TYR A 198 4.92 9.71 3.63
C TYR A 198 6.27 9.85 4.30
N VAL A 199 6.34 9.52 5.58
CA VAL A 199 7.60 9.25 6.25
C VAL A 199 7.64 7.77 6.59
N VAL A 200 8.69 7.10 6.14
CA VAL A 200 8.99 5.71 6.47
C VAL A 200 10.08 5.72 7.53
N LYS A 201 9.81 5.08 8.66
CA LYS A 201 10.85 4.76 9.62
C LYS A 201 11.60 3.55 9.10
N THR A 202 12.90 3.67 8.95
CA THR A 202 13.75 2.62 8.37
C THR A 202 13.95 1.45 9.34
N ALA A 203 14.48 0.33 8.83
CA ALA A 203 14.79 -0.83 9.67
C ALA A 203 15.67 -0.51 10.87
N ARG A 204 16.53 0.52 10.75
CA ARG A 204 17.46 0.97 11.78
C ARG A 204 16.95 2.14 12.64
N GLY A 205 15.66 2.51 12.44
CA GLY A 205 15.06 3.60 13.22
C GLY A 205 15.40 5.01 12.74
N LYS A 206 15.96 5.14 11.53
CA LYS A 206 16.11 6.43 10.83
C LYS A 206 14.82 6.74 10.06
N TYR A 207 14.82 7.82 9.30
CA TYR A 207 13.62 8.27 8.60
C TYR A 207 13.92 8.56 7.12
N ALA A 208 12.94 8.24 6.28
CA ALA A 208 12.95 8.60 4.87
C ALA A 208 11.63 9.27 4.51
N LYS A 209 11.72 10.43 3.86
CA LYS A 209 10.58 11.09 3.25
C LYS A 209 10.39 10.50 1.85
N ILE A 210 9.18 10.07 1.48
CA ILE A 210 8.91 9.41 0.20
C ILE A 210 7.61 9.93 -0.42
N GLN A 211 7.61 10.08 -1.74
CA GLN A 211 6.43 10.39 -2.55
C GLN A 211 6.41 9.46 -3.75
N LEU A 212 5.33 8.71 -3.90
CA LEU A 212 5.14 7.76 -5.00
C LEU A 212 4.28 8.43 -6.08
N THR A 213 4.77 8.43 -7.31
CA THR A 213 4.21 9.26 -8.38
C THR A 213 3.76 8.50 -9.60
N ASP A 214 4.13 7.23 -9.76
CA ASP A 214 3.70 6.45 -10.92
C ASP A 214 3.68 4.95 -10.62
N TYR A 215 2.78 4.24 -11.29
CA TYR A 215 2.60 2.79 -11.23
C TYR A 215 2.82 2.12 -12.59
N LYS A 216 3.10 2.89 -13.61
CA LYS A 216 3.26 2.42 -14.98
C LYS A 216 4.62 2.82 -15.53
N ASN A 217 5.17 1.97 -16.42
CA ASN A 217 6.38 2.33 -17.15
C ASN A 217 6.06 3.19 -18.38
N ALA A 218 7.09 3.55 -19.16
CA ALA A 218 6.94 4.36 -20.35
C ALA A 218 6.07 3.72 -21.44
N LYS A 219 5.87 2.41 -21.38
CA LYS A 219 5.00 1.66 -22.31
C LYS A 219 3.61 1.41 -21.72
N ASP A 220 3.25 2.14 -20.69
CA ASP A 220 1.94 2.06 -20.00
C ASP A 220 1.67 0.71 -19.32
N LYS A 221 2.71 -0.08 -19.06
CA LYS A 221 2.60 -1.36 -18.37
C LYS A 221 2.60 -1.13 -16.86
N THR A 222 1.63 -1.72 -16.16
CA THR A 222 1.48 -1.59 -14.70
C THR A 222 2.48 -2.43 -13.92
N GLY A 223 2.71 -2.04 -12.65
CA GLY A 223 3.61 -2.73 -11.74
C GLY A 223 5.02 -2.18 -11.73
N PHE A 224 5.23 -1.03 -12.35
CA PHE A 224 6.52 -0.31 -12.36
C PHE A 224 6.37 0.97 -11.55
N ILE A 225 7.12 1.08 -10.46
CA ILE A 225 6.90 2.11 -9.45
C ILE A 225 7.95 3.20 -9.58
N THR A 226 7.48 4.44 -9.70
CA THR A 226 8.33 5.63 -9.66
C THR A 226 8.09 6.37 -8.36
N PHE A 227 9.18 6.71 -7.67
CA PHE A 227 9.12 7.45 -6.41
C PHE A 227 10.39 8.26 -6.20
N LYS A 228 10.25 9.32 -5.42
CA LYS A 228 11.42 10.05 -4.92
C LYS A 228 11.47 9.97 -3.40
N TYR A 229 12.67 10.01 -2.87
CA TYR A 229 12.88 9.94 -1.43
C TYR A 229 14.11 10.72 -1.00
N GLN A 230 14.17 10.99 0.27
CA GLN A 230 15.28 11.67 0.92
C GLN A 230 15.44 11.12 2.32
N LEU A 231 16.66 10.70 2.64
CA LEU A 231 16.99 10.25 3.98
C LEU A 231 17.22 11.45 4.90
N SER A 232 16.77 11.34 6.14
CA SER A 232 17.01 12.34 7.16
C SER A 232 18.47 12.35 7.61
N ASN A 233 18.92 13.50 8.12
CA ASN A 233 20.17 13.62 8.85
C ASN A 233 20.01 13.14 10.30
N ASP A 234 21.06 13.25 11.11
CA ASP A 234 21.06 12.79 12.50
C ASP A 234 20.13 13.59 13.41
N ARG A 235 19.62 14.72 12.95
CA ARG A 235 18.63 15.55 13.66
C ARG A 235 17.22 15.34 13.15
N ASN A 236 16.99 14.29 12.39
CA ASN A 236 15.71 13.98 11.76
C ASN A 236 15.21 15.08 10.81
N GLU A 237 16.13 15.79 10.17
CA GLU A 237 15.84 16.83 9.19
C GLU A 237 16.05 16.31 7.78
N PHE A 238 15.16 16.74 6.88
CA PHE A 238 15.26 16.44 5.43
C PHE A 238 15.91 17.62 4.71
N LYS A 239 17.24 17.70 4.81
CA LYS A 239 18.03 18.74 4.15
C LYS A 239 19.46 18.31 3.89
#